data_f1e7a95bb5b818a3ed27ef33e63f0db5
#
_entry.id   f1e7a95bb5b818a3ed27ef33e63f0db5
#
_cell.length_a   1.000
_cell.length_b   1.000
_cell.length_c   1.000
_cell.angle_alpha   90.00
_cell.angle_beta   90.00
_cell.angle_gamma   90.00
#
_symmetry.space_group_name_H-M   'P 1'
#
loop_
_entity.id
_entity.type
_entity.pdbx_description
1 polymer ?
#
loop_
_entity_poly.entity_id
_entity_poly.type
_entity_poly.pdbx_seq_one_letter_code
_entity_poly.pdbx_strand_id
1 'polypeptide(L)'
;MQEPELSVIIPVMNIENRICDVLNTLKEDTKDISVEFLIIDRGSKDKTMQMALRFLRQNQLNGYVMQESGGNVSQVLNAGIQYANGTYITFVFPQRIYQSYLEEFLKKAKETNAEFLFGCKRQEQLKFADLRSTSSVIKQLTGVDYIKCMITHSIIPDAGAVVVSNRFLQNHKIWFNENSTYCYGEDFVYKCFLAANHLAQVAVVMQVDDEKSVLQNQNHTSQDIFAPFEEVECLLRTLVFLQRQYSHHEKMIKLFMQQKIPETIMQIIDGLLKQKVKPRAIRSYMHKKGYDRLLIIGPYTPHTLKAKITTWRYFPKFYRFV
;
A
#
# COMPACT_ATOMS: atom_id res chain seq x y z
N MET A 1 -9.82 -15.49 27.72
CA MET A 1 -10.02 -14.13 27.19
C MET A 1 -10.73 -14.30 25.86
N GLN A 2 -11.70 -13.47 25.54
CA GLN A 2 -12.38 -13.50 24.25
C GLN A 2 -11.39 -13.04 23.19
N GLU A 3 -11.32 -13.72 22.03
CA GLU A 3 -10.45 -13.31 20.92
C GLU A 3 -10.86 -11.91 20.45
N PRO A 4 -9.91 -11.01 20.17
CA PRO A 4 -10.22 -9.68 19.68
C PRO A 4 -10.88 -9.76 18.30
N GLU A 5 -11.79 -8.83 18.04
CA GLU A 5 -12.40 -8.71 16.70
C GLU A 5 -11.45 -8.06 15.70
N LEU A 6 -10.60 -7.16 16.19
CA LEU A 6 -9.68 -6.37 15.36
C LEU A 6 -8.29 -6.30 16.00
N SER A 7 -7.27 -6.60 15.22
CA SER A 7 -5.87 -6.27 15.54
C SER A 7 -5.45 -5.01 14.78
N VAL A 8 -5.03 -3.98 15.50
CA VAL A 8 -4.52 -2.73 14.92
C VAL A 8 -2.99 -2.76 15.00
N ILE A 9 -2.34 -2.92 13.86
CA ILE A 9 -0.89 -2.96 13.74
C ILE A 9 -0.35 -1.56 13.47
N ILE A 10 0.54 -1.07 14.36
CA ILE A 10 1.05 0.30 14.37
C ILE A 10 2.57 0.29 14.32
N PRO A 11 3.19 0.41 13.14
CA PRO A 11 4.64 0.56 13.03
C PRO A 11 5.06 1.95 13.50
N VAL A 12 6.00 2.01 14.45
CA VAL A 12 6.46 3.27 15.03
C VAL A 12 7.98 3.45 14.90
N MET A 13 8.43 4.70 14.79
CA MET A 13 9.85 5.07 14.84
C MET A 13 10.00 6.57 15.12
N ASN A 14 10.58 6.94 16.28
CA ASN A 14 10.87 8.32 16.68
C ASN A 14 9.66 9.27 16.54
N ILE A 15 8.55 8.93 17.20
CA ILE A 15 7.28 9.69 17.16
C ILE A 15 6.75 10.03 18.55
N GLU A 16 7.64 10.27 19.52
CA GLU A 16 7.24 10.57 20.90
C GLU A 16 6.24 11.72 21.00
N ASN A 17 6.31 12.70 20.08
CA ASN A 17 5.43 13.86 20.02
C ASN A 17 4.04 13.58 19.43
N ARG A 18 3.78 12.40 18.85
CA ARG A 18 2.51 12.07 18.19
C ARG A 18 1.86 10.79 18.70
N ILE A 19 2.62 9.89 19.30
CA ILE A 19 2.14 8.54 19.63
C ILE A 19 0.89 8.56 20.54
N CYS A 20 0.85 9.45 21.54
CA CYS A 20 -0.28 9.53 22.45
C CYS A 20 -1.56 10.05 21.75
N ASP A 21 -1.41 11.01 20.84
CA ASP A 21 -2.54 11.56 20.08
C ASP A 21 -3.15 10.51 19.16
N VAL A 22 -2.29 9.76 18.45
CA VAL A 22 -2.72 8.65 17.58
C VAL A 22 -3.44 7.57 18.39
N LEU A 23 -2.87 7.13 19.52
CA LEU A 23 -3.48 6.13 20.38
C LEU A 23 -4.78 6.61 21.02
N ASN A 24 -4.89 7.89 21.36
CA ASN A 24 -6.12 8.46 21.88
C ASN A 24 -7.24 8.48 20.83
N THR A 25 -6.93 8.88 19.60
CA THR A 25 -7.89 8.83 18.49
C THR A 25 -8.36 7.40 18.23
N LEU A 26 -7.44 6.44 18.19
CA LEU A 26 -7.77 5.02 18.02
C LEU A 26 -8.62 4.47 19.15
N LYS A 27 -8.32 4.84 20.41
CA LYS A 27 -9.12 4.45 21.58
C LYS A 27 -10.57 4.90 21.45
N GLU A 28 -10.79 6.15 21.06
CA GLU A 28 -12.16 6.68 20.89
C GLU A 28 -12.90 6.01 19.72
N ASP A 29 -12.20 5.74 18.60
CA ASP A 29 -12.80 5.08 17.42
C ASP A 29 -13.10 3.59 17.63
N THR A 30 -12.47 2.95 18.63
CA THR A 30 -12.61 1.53 18.89
C THR A 30 -13.27 1.22 20.24
N LYS A 31 -13.91 2.21 20.90
CA LYS A 31 -14.48 2.05 22.23
C LYS A 31 -15.52 0.94 22.34
N ASP A 32 -16.27 0.67 21.26
CA ASP A 32 -17.34 -0.32 21.19
C ASP A 32 -16.91 -1.61 20.46
N ILE A 33 -15.59 -1.79 20.23
CA ILE A 33 -15.00 -2.93 19.53
C ILE A 33 -14.04 -3.67 20.46
N SER A 34 -14.06 -5.01 20.42
CA SER A 34 -12.99 -5.81 21.03
C SER A 34 -11.72 -5.70 20.20
N VAL A 35 -10.75 -4.90 20.64
CA VAL A 35 -9.54 -4.57 19.89
C VAL A 35 -8.27 -4.93 20.65
N GLU A 36 -7.23 -5.31 19.94
CA GLU A 36 -5.85 -5.31 20.43
C GLU A 36 -4.98 -4.34 19.62
N PHE A 37 -4.07 -3.67 20.30
CA PHE A 37 -3.10 -2.76 19.70
C PHE A 37 -1.72 -3.41 19.66
N LEU A 38 -1.18 -3.61 18.46
CA LEU A 38 0.16 -4.15 18.23
C LEU A 38 1.09 -3.03 17.79
N ILE A 39 1.77 -2.42 18.76
CA ILE A 39 2.68 -1.30 18.51
C ILE A 39 4.09 -1.86 18.34
N ILE A 40 4.64 -1.73 17.14
CA ILE A 40 5.91 -2.36 16.79
C ILE A 40 6.94 -1.31 16.44
N ASP A 41 7.93 -1.19 17.32
CA ASP A 41 8.99 -0.20 17.24
C ASP A 41 10.15 -0.67 16.37
N ARG A 42 10.54 0.19 15.43
CA ARG A 42 11.64 -0.05 14.48
C ARG A 42 13.01 0.37 15.01
N GLY A 43 13.16 0.56 16.33
CA GLY A 43 14.38 1.02 16.97
C GLY A 43 14.39 2.52 17.25
N SER A 44 13.33 3.04 17.85
CA SER A 44 13.26 4.43 18.33
C SER A 44 14.38 4.73 19.32
N LYS A 45 14.92 5.94 19.20
CA LYS A 45 15.94 6.48 20.11
C LYS A 45 15.35 7.52 21.08
N ASP A 46 14.10 7.86 20.92
CA ASP A 46 13.31 8.75 21.75
C ASP A 46 12.42 7.98 22.75
N LYS A 47 11.45 8.66 23.37
CA LYS A 47 10.55 8.05 24.35
C LYS A 47 9.34 7.36 23.74
N THR A 48 9.28 7.11 22.43
CA THR A 48 8.13 6.53 21.73
C THR A 48 7.63 5.25 22.42
N MET A 49 8.50 4.25 22.64
CA MET A 49 8.11 2.99 23.27
C MET A 49 7.59 3.17 24.70
N GLN A 50 8.27 4.00 25.50
CA GLN A 50 7.88 4.24 26.89
C GLN A 50 6.51 4.90 26.99
N MET A 51 6.26 5.88 26.11
CA MET A 51 4.98 6.60 26.05
C MET A 51 3.84 5.68 25.57
N ALA A 52 4.08 4.87 24.55
CA ALA A 52 3.12 3.90 24.05
C ALA A 52 2.74 2.88 25.15
N LEU A 53 3.73 2.27 25.82
CA LEU A 53 3.50 1.31 26.89
C LEU A 53 2.73 1.94 28.08
N ARG A 54 3.13 3.15 28.48
CA ARG A 54 2.45 3.90 29.54
C ARG A 54 1.01 4.20 29.17
N PHE A 55 0.74 4.61 27.91
CA PHE A 55 -0.62 4.89 27.44
C PHE A 55 -1.52 3.66 27.49
N LEU A 56 -1.06 2.51 26.96
CA LEU A 56 -1.81 1.26 27.02
C LEU A 56 -2.18 0.88 28.46
N ARG A 57 -1.22 0.95 29.39
CA ARG A 57 -1.44 0.61 30.80
C ARG A 57 -2.41 1.57 31.50
N GLN A 58 -2.24 2.88 31.33
CA GLN A 58 -3.07 3.89 31.96
C GLN A 58 -4.53 3.84 31.50
N ASN A 59 -4.76 3.47 30.25
CA ASN A 59 -6.10 3.35 29.68
C ASN A 59 -6.65 1.92 29.70
N GLN A 60 -5.93 0.97 30.30
CA GLN A 60 -6.32 -0.46 30.40
C GLN A 60 -6.65 -1.08 29.03
N LEU A 61 -5.91 -0.67 28.00
CA LEU A 61 -6.10 -1.14 26.63
C LEU A 61 -5.39 -2.49 26.43
N ASN A 62 -6.05 -3.40 25.73
CA ASN A 62 -5.42 -4.64 25.31
C ASN A 62 -4.38 -4.35 24.21
N GLY A 63 -3.16 -4.78 24.40
CA GLY A 63 -2.11 -4.57 23.38
C GLY A 63 -0.71 -4.81 23.89
N TYR A 64 0.23 -4.77 22.96
CA TYR A 64 1.65 -5.03 23.19
C TYR A 64 2.48 -3.95 22.53
N VAL A 65 3.61 -3.63 23.17
CA VAL A 65 4.67 -2.82 22.59
C VAL A 65 5.87 -3.72 22.40
N MET A 66 6.27 -3.93 21.16
CA MET A 66 7.38 -4.82 20.78
C MET A 66 8.43 -4.03 20.02
N GLN A 67 9.69 -4.46 20.12
CA GLN A 67 10.78 -3.88 19.34
C GLN A 67 11.25 -4.87 18.28
N GLU A 68 11.25 -4.44 17.03
CA GLU A 68 11.81 -5.15 15.88
C GLU A 68 12.99 -4.34 15.33
N SER A 69 14.14 -4.52 15.96
CA SER A 69 15.32 -3.68 15.71
C SER A 69 15.95 -3.93 14.34
N GLY A 70 16.20 -2.86 13.59
CA GLY A 70 16.91 -2.91 12.31
C GLY A 70 16.06 -3.32 11.11
N GLY A 71 14.77 -3.57 11.30
CA GLY A 71 13.86 -3.95 10.25
C GLY A 71 13.35 -2.77 9.41
N ASN A 72 13.01 -3.03 8.16
CA ASN A 72 12.22 -2.09 7.36
C ASN A 72 10.73 -2.16 7.77
N VAL A 73 9.91 -1.25 7.24
CA VAL A 73 8.48 -1.19 7.59
C VAL A 73 7.73 -2.48 7.26
N SER A 74 8.11 -3.19 6.20
CA SER A 74 7.47 -4.45 5.79
C SER A 74 7.71 -5.58 6.80
N GLN A 75 8.94 -5.68 7.34
CA GLN A 75 9.28 -6.66 8.38
C GLN A 75 8.46 -6.41 9.65
N VAL A 76 8.35 -5.16 10.06
CA VAL A 76 7.55 -4.75 11.22
C VAL A 76 6.07 -5.05 11.03
N LEU A 77 5.53 -4.78 9.85
CA LEU A 77 4.13 -5.11 9.52
C LEU A 77 3.90 -6.63 9.51
N ASN A 78 4.85 -7.41 8.97
CA ASN A 78 4.77 -8.87 8.97
C ASN A 78 4.86 -9.44 10.38
N ALA A 79 5.74 -8.91 11.23
CA ALA A 79 5.76 -9.28 12.65
C ALA A 79 4.40 -9.01 13.31
N GLY A 80 3.79 -7.84 13.03
CA GLY A 80 2.45 -7.53 13.51
C GLY A 80 1.40 -8.55 13.07
N ILE A 81 1.42 -8.95 11.79
CA ILE A 81 0.50 -9.99 11.27
C ILE A 81 0.71 -11.34 11.98
N GLN A 82 1.96 -11.70 12.29
CA GLN A 82 2.26 -12.96 13.01
C GLN A 82 1.74 -12.97 14.44
N TYR A 83 1.76 -11.84 15.13
CA TYR A 83 1.29 -11.71 16.51
C TYR A 83 -0.20 -11.36 16.63
N ALA A 84 -0.86 -11.07 15.52
CA ALA A 84 -2.27 -10.70 15.49
C ALA A 84 -3.18 -11.88 15.85
N ASN A 85 -4.04 -11.69 16.86
CA ASN A 85 -5.05 -12.65 17.30
C ASN A 85 -6.48 -12.25 16.88
N GLY A 86 -6.64 -11.04 16.32
CA GLY A 86 -7.93 -10.54 15.88
C GLY A 86 -8.46 -11.29 14.66
N THR A 87 -9.80 -11.40 14.58
CA THR A 87 -10.47 -11.92 13.38
C THR A 87 -10.11 -11.11 12.14
N TYR A 88 -10.01 -9.79 12.30
CA TYR A 88 -9.59 -8.85 11.28
C TYR A 88 -8.31 -8.12 11.68
N ILE A 89 -7.58 -7.65 10.69
CA ILE A 89 -6.34 -6.87 10.84
C ILE A 89 -6.47 -5.56 10.09
N THR A 90 -5.95 -4.49 10.65
CA THR A 90 -5.74 -3.20 9.98
C THR A 90 -4.38 -2.63 10.33
N PHE A 91 -3.92 -1.66 9.52
CA PHE A 91 -2.61 -1.02 9.68
C PHE A 91 -2.79 0.47 9.86
N VAL A 92 -2.19 1.04 10.90
CA VAL A 92 -2.22 2.48 11.17
C VAL A 92 -0.81 3.03 11.14
N PHE A 93 -0.59 3.99 10.24
CA PHE A 93 0.69 4.66 10.05
C PHE A 93 0.69 6.02 10.77
N PRO A 94 1.37 6.17 11.91
CA PRO A 94 1.30 7.38 12.73
C PRO A 94 1.81 8.65 12.05
N GLN A 95 2.54 8.52 10.95
CA GLN A 95 3.00 9.64 10.13
C GLN A 95 1.88 10.25 9.27
N ARG A 96 0.78 9.53 9.09
CA ARG A 96 -0.39 9.97 8.33
C ARG A 96 -1.45 10.54 9.26
N ILE A 97 -2.37 11.31 8.68
CA ILE A 97 -3.57 11.74 9.39
C ILE A 97 -4.55 10.57 9.37
N TYR A 98 -4.85 10.04 10.55
CA TYR A 98 -5.84 9.00 10.74
C TYR A 98 -7.24 9.64 10.81
N GLN A 99 -8.18 9.06 10.07
CA GLN A 99 -9.59 9.41 10.10
C GLN A 99 -10.35 8.30 10.84
N SER A 100 -11.20 8.66 11.79
CA SER A 100 -11.91 7.73 12.68
C SER A 100 -13.03 7.00 11.96
N TYR A 101 -12.76 5.82 11.40
CA TYR A 101 -13.74 5.01 10.66
C TYR A 101 -13.61 3.49 10.90
N LEU A 102 -12.87 3.06 11.89
CA LEU A 102 -12.64 1.62 12.13
C LEU A 102 -13.92 0.87 12.47
N GLU A 103 -14.81 1.48 13.24
CA GLU A 103 -16.11 0.89 13.59
C GLU A 103 -16.94 0.64 12.31
N GLU A 104 -17.04 1.63 11.40
CA GLU A 104 -17.77 1.50 10.15
C GLU A 104 -17.18 0.41 9.25
N PHE A 105 -15.85 0.36 9.14
CA PHE A 105 -15.15 -0.66 8.38
C PHE A 105 -15.38 -2.05 8.92
N LEU A 106 -15.25 -2.23 10.24
CA LEU A 106 -15.45 -3.54 10.87
C LEU A 106 -16.90 -4.01 10.78
N LYS A 107 -17.86 -3.11 10.99
CA LYS A 107 -19.28 -3.39 10.78
C LYS A 107 -19.53 -3.87 9.35
N LYS A 108 -19.00 -3.15 8.37
CA LYS A 108 -19.15 -3.51 6.96
C LYS A 108 -18.48 -4.84 6.63
N ALA A 109 -17.30 -5.10 7.18
CA ALA A 109 -16.59 -6.37 7.00
C ALA A 109 -17.42 -7.56 7.50
N LYS A 110 -18.04 -7.41 8.68
CA LYS A 110 -18.91 -8.43 9.28
C LYS A 110 -20.20 -8.63 8.46
N GLU A 111 -20.88 -7.54 8.09
CA GLU A 111 -22.12 -7.59 7.29
C GLU A 111 -21.93 -8.28 5.94
N THR A 112 -20.79 -8.09 5.31
CA THR A 112 -20.48 -8.63 3.97
C THR A 112 -19.69 -9.92 4.03
N ASN A 113 -19.24 -10.35 5.21
CA ASN A 113 -18.28 -11.44 5.39
C ASN A 113 -17.06 -11.28 4.48
N ALA A 114 -16.57 -10.03 4.38
CA ALA A 114 -15.49 -9.70 3.48
C ALA A 114 -14.15 -10.29 3.95
N GLU A 115 -13.41 -10.91 3.04
CA GLU A 115 -12.03 -11.33 3.26
C GLU A 115 -11.08 -10.13 3.19
N PHE A 116 -11.38 -9.20 2.29
CA PHE A 116 -10.62 -7.97 2.09
C PHE A 116 -11.58 -6.79 1.85
N LEU A 117 -11.49 -5.81 2.73
CA LEU A 117 -12.25 -4.58 2.68
C LEU A 117 -11.29 -3.40 2.55
N PHE A 118 -11.60 -2.47 1.65
CA PHE A 118 -10.77 -1.31 1.38
C PHE A 118 -11.57 -0.02 1.32
N GLY A 119 -10.91 1.09 1.69
CA GLY A 119 -11.42 2.43 1.56
C GLY A 119 -11.18 3.00 0.18
N CYS A 120 -12.13 3.81 -0.30
CA CYS A 120 -11.98 4.60 -1.52
C CYS A 120 -12.63 5.98 -1.36
N LYS A 121 -12.19 6.95 -2.13
CA LYS A 121 -12.80 8.27 -2.16
C LYS A 121 -14.21 8.18 -2.74
N ARG A 122 -15.15 9.01 -2.24
CA ARG A 122 -16.54 9.04 -2.74
C ARG A 122 -16.64 9.24 -4.25
N GLN A 123 -15.76 10.05 -4.83
CA GLN A 123 -15.70 10.26 -6.28
C GLN A 123 -15.30 9.00 -7.05
N GLU A 124 -14.48 8.14 -6.44
CA GLU A 124 -14.08 6.87 -7.02
C GLU A 124 -15.24 5.88 -7.01
N GLN A 125 -16.05 5.86 -5.93
CA GLN A 125 -17.28 5.04 -5.88
C GLN A 125 -18.28 5.38 -6.99
N LEU A 126 -18.48 6.66 -7.29
CA LEU A 126 -19.39 7.09 -8.35
C LEU A 126 -18.95 6.54 -9.71
N LYS A 127 -17.63 6.53 -10.00
CA LYS A 127 -17.09 5.90 -11.22
C LYS A 127 -17.41 4.40 -11.31
N PHE A 128 -17.42 3.70 -10.18
CA PHE A 128 -17.81 2.28 -10.15
C PHE A 128 -19.31 2.07 -10.32
N ALA A 129 -20.14 2.96 -9.78
CA ALA A 129 -21.56 2.92 -10.01
C ALA A 129 -21.88 3.06 -11.51
N ASP A 130 -21.19 3.96 -12.21
CA ASP A 130 -21.34 4.13 -13.67
C ASP A 130 -20.89 2.89 -14.44
N LEU A 131 -19.80 2.23 -14.05
CA LEU A 131 -19.34 0.97 -14.65
C LEU A 131 -20.34 -0.19 -14.41
N ARG A 132 -21.09 -0.16 -13.31
CA ARG A 132 -22.16 -1.13 -13.02
C ARG A 132 -23.43 -0.84 -13.80
N SER A 133 -23.75 0.42 -14.04
CA SER A 133 -25.00 0.84 -14.69
C SER A 133 -25.01 0.62 -16.22
N THR A 134 -23.84 0.52 -16.85
CA THR A 134 -23.72 0.22 -18.29
C THR A 134 -23.92 -1.25 -18.63
N SER A 135 -24.02 -2.12 -17.62
CA SER A 135 -24.30 -3.55 -17.79
C SER A 135 -25.73 -3.84 -17.30
N SER A 136 -26.58 -4.42 -18.14
CA SER A 136 -27.94 -4.87 -17.81
C SER A 136 -28.00 -5.94 -16.71
N VAL A 137 -26.85 -6.39 -16.22
CA VAL A 137 -26.67 -7.26 -15.07
C VAL A 137 -25.78 -6.53 -14.07
N ILE A 138 -26.24 -6.37 -12.83
CA ILE A 138 -25.43 -5.84 -11.72
C ILE A 138 -24.25 -6.82 -11.49
N LYS A 139 -23.17 -6.62 -12.22
CA LYS A 139 -21.98 -7.46 -12.12
C LYS A 139 -21.19 -7.02 -10.90
N GLN A 140 -21.01 -7.94 -9.95
CA GLN A 140 -20.08 -7.73 -8.85
C GLN A 140 -18.67 -7.59 -9.42
N LEU A 141 -17.97 -6.50 -9.08
CA LEU A 141 -16.60 -6.29 -9.51
C LEU A 141 -15.69 -7.32 -8.87
N THR A 142 -14.80 -7.89 -9.68
CA THR A 142 -13.79 -8.84 -9.23
C THR A 142 -12.53 -8.10 -8.76
N GLY A 143 -11.66 -8.78 -8.02
CA GLY A 143 -10.35 -8.22 -7.64
C GLY A 143 -9.52 -7.79 -8.86
N VAL A 144 -9.65 -8.51 -9.98
CA VAL A 144 -9.02 -8.15 -11.26
C VAL A 144 -9.54 -6.81 -11.80
N ASP A 145 -10.82 -6.52 -11.64
CA ASP A 145 -11.39 -5.25 -12.07
C ASP A 145 -10.89 -4.09 -11.18
N TYR A 146 -10.78 -4.30 -9.87
CA TYR A 146 -10.19 -3.32 -8.96
C TYR A 146 -8.71 -3.06 -9.25
N ILE A 147 -7.93 -4.09 -9.59
CA ILE A 147 -6.53 -3.91 -10.01
C ILE A 147 -6.42 -3.07 -11.29
N LYS A 148 -7.29 -3.29 -12.28
CA LYS A 148 -7.34 -2.42 -13.46
C LYS A 148 -7.61 -0.98 -13.07
N CYS A 149 -8.55 -0.75 -12.14
CA CYS A 149 -8.85 0.58 -11.63
C CYS A 149 -7.67 1.22 -10.90
N MET A 150 -6.87 0.45 -10.15
CA MET A 150 -5.63 0.95 -9.56
C MET A 150 -4.60 1.34 -10.62
N ILE A 151 -4.39 0.48 -11.62
CA ILE A 151 -3.44 0.75 -12.71
C ILE A 151 -3.85 1.99 -13.53
N THR A 152 -5.14 2.20 -13.72
CA THR A 152 -5.67 3.39 -14.42
C THR A 152 -5.88 4.59 -13.50
N HIS A 153 -5.38 4.54 -12.26
CA HIS A 153 -5.51 5.60 -11.24
C HIS A 153 -6.95 6.01 -10.94
N SER A 154 -7.90 5.09 -11.14
CA SER A 154 -9.32 5.32 -10.81
C SER A 154 -9.59 5.13 -9.31
N ILE A 155 -8.80 4.32 -8.64
CA ILE A 155 -8.73 4.16 -7.17
C ILE A 155 -7.27 4.04 -6.74
N ILE A 156 -6.99 4.45 -5.51
CA ILE A 156 -5.63 4.40 -4.93
C ILE A 156 -5.72 3.89 -3.48
N PRO A 157 -6.18 2.65 -3.24
CA PRO A 157 -6.10 2.07 -1.91
C PRO A 157 -4.66 1.62 -1.62
N ASP A 158 -4.26 1.79 -0.37
CA ASP A 158 -3.00 1.25 0.13
C ASP A 158 -3.22 0.55 1.48
N ALA A 159 -2.14 0.07 2.11
CA ALA A 159 -2.22 -0.61 3.40
C ALA A 159 -2.84 0.24 4.53
N GLY A 160 -2.84 1.57 4.41
CA GLY A 160 -3.48 2.48 5.38
C GLY A 160 -5.00 2.64 5.17
N ALA A 161 -5.59 1.94 4.22
CA ALA A 161 -7.01 2.05 3.87
C ALA A 161 -7.69 0.68 3.77
N VAL A 162 -7.27 -0.29 4.58
CA VAL A 162 -7.77 -1.67 4.49
C VAL A 162 -8.13 -2.24 5.86
N VAL A 163 -9.12 -3.14 5.84
CA VAL A 163 -9.37 -4.13 6.90
C VAL A 163 -9.39 -5.50 6.21
N VAL A 164 -8.64 -6.44 6.74
CA VAL A 164 -8.42 -7.74 6.10
C VAL A 164 -8.61 -8.88 7.10
N SER A 165 -9.24 -9.98 6.68
CA SER A 165 -9.39 -11.17 7.51
C SER A 165 -8.02 -11.77 7.81
N ASN A 166 -7.72 -12.01 9.10
CA ASN A 166 -6.48 -12.66 9.51
C ASN A 166 -6.37 -14.06 8.90
N ARG A 167 -7.44 -14.85 8.98
CA ARG A 167 -7.49 -16.19 8.36
C ARG A 167 -7.22 -16.16 6.86
N PHE A 168 -7.73 -15.17 6.15
CA PHE A 168 -7.47 -14.99 4.73
C PHE A 168 -5.98 -14.76 4.45
N LEU A 169 -5.31 -13.87 5.19
CA LEU A 169 -3.87 -13.63 5.03
C LEU A 169 -3.06 -14.92 5.24
N GLN A 170 -3.37 -15.67 6.30
CA GLN A 170 -2.68 -16.92 6.64
C GLN A 170 -2.88 -17.99 5.55
N ASN A 171 -4.13 -18.20 5.10
CA ASN A 171 -4.48 -19.21 4.11
C ASN A 171 -3.81 -18.95 2.77
N HIS A 172 -3.73 -17.70 2.33
CA HIS A 172 -3.14 -17.31 1.06
C HIS A 172 -1.66 -16.93 1.16
N LYS A 173 -1.07 -16.99 2.37
CA LYS A 173 0.33 -16.61 2.64
C LYS A 173 0.66 -15.21 2.11
N ILE A 174 -0.24 -14.26 2.37
CA ILE A 174 -0.07 -12.88 1.94
C ILE A 174 0.70 -12.12 2.99
N TRP A 175 1.88 -11.62 2.60
CA TRP A 175 2.81 -10.86 3.42
C TRP A 175 3.28 -9.62 2.67
N PHE A 176 3.71 -8.61 3.43
CA PHE A 176 4.44 -7.48 2.86
C PHE A 176 5.79 -7.95 2.33
N ASN A 177 6.25 -7.30 1.27
CA ASN A 177 7.54 -7.63 0.69
C ASN A 177 8.69 -7.03 1.50
N GLU A 178 9.38 -7.83 2.28
CA GLU A 178 10.48 -7.41 3.17
C GLU A 178 11.71 -6.86 2.43
N ASN A 179 11.83 -7.10 1.15
CA ASN A 179 12.91 -6.56 0.32
C ASN A 179 12.53 -5.24 -0.34
N SER A 180 11.42 -4.60 0.04
CA SER A 180 10.97 -3.34 -0.55
C SER A 180 10.75 -2.28 0.50
N THR A 181 11.36 -1.12 0.28
CA THR A 181 11.11 0.10 1.04
C THR A 181 10.00 0.94 0.38
N TYR A 182 9.83 0.75 -0.92
CA TYR A 182 8.84 1.44 -1.74
C TYR A 182 7.72 0.49 -2.16
N CYS A 183 6.52 1.01 -2.43
CA CYS A 183 5.41 0.26 -3.03
C CYS A 183 4.89 -0.96 -2.21
N TYR A 184 5.38 -1.18 -0.97
CA TYR A 184 5.01 -2.33 -0.17
C TYR A 184 3.50 -2.39 0.12
N GLY A 185 2.87 -1.24 0.36
CA GLY A 185 1.43 -1.15 0.61
C GLY A 185 0.62 -1.45 -0.64
N GLU A 186 1.04 -0.96 -1.81
CA GLU A 186 0.39 -1.23 -3.09
C GLU A 186 0.54 -2.70 -3.50
N ASP A 187 1.74 -3.30 -3.33
CA ASP A 187 1.99 -4.73 -3.56
C ASP A 187 1.07 -5.61 -2.69
N PHE A 188 0.95 -5.28 -1.41
CA PHE A 188 0.06 -5.99 -0.49
C PHE A 188 -1.40 -5.95 -0.96
N VAL A 189 -1.87 -4.77 -1.35
CA VAL A 189 -3.24 -4.57 -1.84
C VAL A 189 -3.49 -5.33 -3.15
N TYR A 190 -2.54 -5.34 -4.09
CA TYR A 190 -2.64 -6.16 -5.30
C TYR A 190 -2.80 -7.65 -4.98
N LYS A 191 -2.01 -8.18 -4.05
CA LYS A 191 -2.10 -9.59 -3.64
C LYS A 191 -3.47 -9.89 -3.00
N CYS A 192 -3.97 -8.99 -2.16
CA CYS A 192 -5.29 -9.13 -1.54
C CYS A 192 -6.40 -9.13 -2.59
N PHE A 193 -6.41 -8.19 -3.54
CA PHE A 193 -7.40 -8.17 -4.62
C PHE A 193 -7.38 -9.45 -5.47
N LEU A 194 -6.20 -10.02 -5.69
CA LEU A 194 -6.08 -11.23 -6.50
C LEU A 194 -6.60 -12.47 -5.79
N ALA A 195 -6.38 -12.55 -4.48
CA ALA A 195 -6.67 -13.73 -3.71
C ALA A 195 -8.10 -13.77 -3.15
N ALA A 196 -8.69 -12.59 -2.87
CA ALA A 196 -9.98 -12.52 -2.19
C ALA A 196 -11.16 -12.87 -3.10
N ASN A 197 -12.05 -13.74 -2.57
CA ASN A 197 -13.33 -14.06 -3.20
C ASN A 197 -14.44 -13.11 -2.74
N HIS A 198 -14.34 -12.61 -1.51
CA HIS A 198 -15.32 -11.70 -0.89
C HIS A 198 -14.67 -10.35 -0.63
N LEU A 199 -14.97 -9.40 -1.54
CA LEU A 199 -14.45 -8.04 -1.51
C LEU A 199 -15.55 -7.06 -1.12
N ALA A 200 -15.22 -6.08 -0.27
CA ALA A 200 -16.10 -4.97 0.03
C ALA A 200 -15.33 -3.64 -0.04
N GLN A 201 -16.05 -2.57 -0.31
CA GLN A 201 -15.49 -1.22 -0.35
C GLN A 201 -16.31 -0.26 0.50
N VAL A 202 -15.63 0.72 1.07
CA VAL A 202 -16.23 1.81 1.86
C VAL A 202 -15.87 3.15 1.22
N ALA A 203 -16.81 4.12 1.25
CA ALA A 203 -16.62 5.44 0.64
C ALA A 203 -15.80 6.39 1.51
N VAL A 204 -14.76 5.89 2.17
CA VAL A 204 -13.84 6.68 2.98
C VAL A 204 -12.43 6.14 2.84
N VAL A 205 -11.44 7.03 3.00
CA VAL A 205 -10.03 6.66 3.12
C VAL A 205 -9.65 6.82 4.58
N MET A 206 -9.17 5.77 5.22
CA MET A 206 -8.86 5.77 6.66
C MET A 206 -7.68 6.67 7.02
N GLN A 207 -6.73 6.81 6.12
CA GLN A 207 -5.52 7.59 6.37
C GLN A 207 -5.14 8.40 5.13
N VAL A 208 -4.75 9.64 5.35
CA VAL A 208 -4.26 10.53 4.30
C VAL A 208 -2.84 10.99 4.63
N ASP A 209 -2.04 11.24 3.60
CA ASP A 209 -0.69 11.73 3.80
C ASP A 209 -0.72 13.13 4.42
N ASP A 210 0.08 13.33 5.47
CA ASP A 210 0.30 14.62 6.07
C ASP A 210 1.34 15.38 5.22
N GLU A 211 1.01 16.57 4.73
CA GLU A 211 1.92 17.39 3.91
C GLU A 211 3.28 17.62 4.62
N LYS A 212 3.28 17.76 5.94
CA LYS A 212 4.51 17.90 6.73
C LYS A 212 5.33 16.62 6.75
N SER A 213 4.70 15.44 6.78
CA SER A 213 5.39 14.16 6.76
C SER A 213 5.93 13.81 5.38
N VAL A 214 5.26 14.23 4.32
CA VAL A 214 5.76 14.10 2.93
C VAL A 214 7.04 14.89 2.76
N LEU A 215 7.11 16.12 3.29
CA LEU A 215 8.32 16.95 3.25
C LEU A 215 9.47 16.35 4.09
N GLN A 216 9.17 15.74 5.23
CA GLN A 216 10.18 15.06 6.06
C GLN A 216 10.69 13.77 5.42
N ASN A 217 9.82 13.02 4.75
CA ASN A 217 10.22 11.82 4.01
C ASN A 217 11.08 12.12 2.78
N GLN A 218 10.97 13.32 2.20
CA GLN A 218 11.87 13.77 1.13
C GLN A 218 13.31 14.01 1.64
N ASN A 219 13.50 14.16 2.96
CA ASN A 219 14.81 14.30 3.60
C ASN A 219 15.43 12.95 4.03
N HIS A 220 14.74 11.81 3.84
CA HIS A 220 15.39 10.51 3.88
C HIS A 220 16.25 10.35 2.63
N THR A 221 17.41 10.96 2.66
CA THR A 221 18.51 10.70 1.73
C THR A 221 18.92 9.24 1.90
N SER A 222 18.28 8.34 1.15
CA SER A 222 18.99 7.12 0.78
C SER A 222 20.24 7.60 0.05
N GLN A 223 21.41 7.12 0.44
CA GLN A 223 22.67 7.44 -0.26
C GLN A 223 22.63 7.02 -1.73
N ASP A 224 21.66 6.18 -2.12
CA ASP A 224 21.41 5.75 -3.48
C ASP A 224 20.29 6.57 -4.14
N ILE A 225 20.67 7.49 -5.00
CA ILE A 225 19.75 8.32 -5.79
C ILE A 225 18.82 7.49 -6.69
N PHE A 226 19.17 6.23 -6.99
CA PHE A 226 18.39 5.30 -7.80
C PHE A 226 17.50 4.36 -6.99
N ALA A 227 17.46 4.51 -5.66
CA ALA A 227 16.61 3.71 -4.79
C ALA A 227 15.12 3.66 -5.23
N PRO A 228 14.49 4.70 -5.84
CA PRO A 228 13.12 4.60 -6.32
C PRO A 228 12.87 3.47 -7.32
N PHE A 229 13.90 2.96 -8.01
CA PHE A 229 13.74 1.79 -8.88
C PHE A 229 13.40 0.49 -8.14
N GLU A 230 13.51 0.44 -6.81
CA GLU A 230 12.99 -0.68 -6.01
C GLU A 230 11.48 -0.89 -6.22
N GLU A 231 10.73 0.17 -6.55
CA GLU A 231 9.32 0.07 -6.91
C GLU A 231 9.10 -0.83 -8.13
N VAL A 232 9.97 -0.75 -9.14
CA VAL A 232 9.91 -1.62 -10.31
C VAL A 232 10.16 -3.07 -9.93
N GLU A 233 11.11 -3.34 -9.04
CA GLU A 233 11.39 -4.69 -8.55
C GLU A 233 10.22 -5.23 -7.72
N CYS A 234 9.55 -4.38 -6.94
CA CYS A 234 8.35 -4.75 -6.21
C CYS A 234 7.22 -5.17 -7.16
N LEU A 235 6.95 -4.39 -8.21
CA LEU A 235 5.95 -4.73 -9.22
C LEU A 235 6.28 -6.02 -9.99
N LEU A 236 7.55 -6.29 -10.26
CA LEU A 236 7.96 -7.55 -10.87
C LEU A 236 7.70 -8.75 -9.96
N ARG A 237 7.88 -8.61 -8.65
CA ARG A 237 7.54 -9.67 -7.68
C ARG A 237 6.03 -9.88 -7.58
N THR A 238 5.24 -8.80 -7.59
CA THR A 238 3.78 -8.88 -7.71
C THR A 238 3.38 -9.65 -8.97
N LEU A 239 4.04 -9.40 -10.09
CA LEU A 239 3.80 -10.10 -11.34
C LEU A 239 4.14 -11.60 -11.25
N VAL A 240 5.24 -11.96 -10.58
CA VAL A 240 5.60 -13.36 -10.31
C VAL A 240 4.56 -14.05 -9.43
N PHE A 241 4.05 -13.37 -8.41
CA PHE A 241 2.96 -13.88 -7.58
C PHE A 241 1.71 -14.16 -8.42
N LEU A 242 1.33 -13.22 -9.30
CA LEU A 242 0.25 -13.37 -10.27
C LEU A 242 0.40 -14.63 -11.13
N GLN A 243 1.56 -14.79 -11.74
CA GLN A 243 1.82 -15.91 -12.65
C GLN A 243 1.75 -17.26 -11.94
N ARG A 244 2.21 -17.36 -10.71
CA ARG A 244 2.22 -18.60 -9.94
C ARG A 244 0.85 -19.04 -9.48
N GLN A 245 0.01 -18.11 -9.05
CA GLN A 245 -1.29 -18.45 -8.46
C GLN A 245 -2.47 -18.32 -9.44
N TYR A 246 -2.31 -17.54 -10.51
CA TYR A 246 -3.40 -17.15 -11.40
C TYR A 246 -2.99 -17.21 -12.88
N SER A 247 -2.56 -18.36 -13.35
CA SER A 247 -2.02 -18.57 -14.72
C SER A 247 -2.97 -18.18 -15.87
N HIS A 248 -4.28 -18.01 -15.59
CA HIS A 248 -5.29 -17.65 -16.60
C HIS A 248 -5.48 -16.13 -16.81
N HIS A 249 -4.68 -15.27 -16.17
CA HIS A 249 -4.84 -13.82 -16.25
C HIS A 249 -3.87 -13.13 -17.23
N GLU A 250 -3.71 -13.65 -18.43
CA GLU A 250 -2.84 -13.06 -19.46
C GLU A 250 -3.09 -11.56 -19.71
N LYS A 251 -4.37 -11.14 -19.70
CA LYS A 251 -4.73 -9.72 -19.89
C LYS A 251 -4.16 -8.84 -18.77
N MET A 252 -4.17 -9.34 -17.53
CA MET A 252 -3.63 -8.63 -16.39
C MET A 252 -2.11 -8.54 -16.47
N ILE A 253 -1.43 -9.63 -16.81
CA ILE A 253 0.02 -9.64 -17.02
C ILE A 253 0.41 -8.63 -18.11
N LYS A 254 -0.33 -8.61 -19.23
CA LYS A 254 -0.11 -7.63 -20.30
C LYS A 254 -0.31 -6.20 -19.83
N LEU A 255 -1.32 -5.94 -19.00
CA LEU A 255 -1.60 -4.62 -18.45
C LEU A 255 -0.45 -4.15 -17.53
N PHE A 256 0.05 -5.01 -16.64
CA PHE A 256 1.22 -4.71 -15.83
C PHE A 256 2.46 -4.42 -16.69
N MET A 257 2.76 -5.31 -17.65
CA MET A 257 3.96 -5.20 -18.49
C MET A 257 3.92 -4.04 -19.48
N GLN A 258 2.76 -3.64 -19.98
CA GLN A 258 2.62 -2.64 -21.05
C GLN A 258 2.12 -1.27 -20.54
N GLN A 259 1.63 -1.18 -19.31
CA GLN A 259 1.18 0.07 -18.71
C GLN A 259 1.84 0.32 -17.36
N LYS A 260 1.52 -0.45 -16.31
CA LYS A 260 1.93 -0.11 -14.93
C LYS A 260 3.45 -0.03 -14.78
N ILE A 261 4.20 -1.05 -15.18
CA ILE A 261 5.67 -1.07 -15.04
C ILE A 261 6.33 0.03 -15.88
N PRO A 262 6.03 0.18 -17.19
CA PRO A 262 6.56 1.29 -17.96
C PRO A 262 6.22 2.67 -17.42
N GLU A 263 5.01 2.88 -16.92
CA GLU A 263 4.57 4.13 -16.31
C GLU A 263 5.37 4.46 -15.07
N THR A 264 5.52 3.50 -14.16
CA THR A 264 6.35 3.62 -12.96
C THR A 264 7.80 3.98 -13.32
N ILE A 265 8.40 3.30 -14.30
CA ILE A 265 9.75 3.62 -14.77
C ILE A 265 9.82 5.06 -15.28
N MET A 266 8.86 5.51 -16.09
CA MET A 266 8.84 6.88 -16.60
C MET A 266 8.65 7.92 -15.50
N GLN A 267 7.82 7.63 -14.47
CA GLN A 267 7.66 8.51 -13.31
C GLN A 267 8.97 8.63 -12.50
N ILE A 268 9.69 7.52 -12.32
CA ILE A 268 11.02 7.54 -11.66
C ILE A 268 12.02 8.37 -12.48
N ILE A 269 12.04 8.19 -13.79
CA ILE A 269 12.90 8.99 -14.68
C ILE A 269 12.55 10.47 -14.53
N ASP A 270 11.28 10.84 -14.57
CA ASP A 270 10.81 12.22 -14.39
C ASP A 270 11.28 12.80 -13.04
N GLY A 271 11.15 12.03 -11.96
CA GLY A 271 11.61 12.39 -10.63
C GLY A 271 13.14 12.64 -10.57
N LEU A 272 13.93 11.72 -11.13
CA LEU A 272 15.40 11.84 -11.17
C LEU A 272 15.86 13.05 -11.99
N LEU A 273 15.19 13.30 -13.12
CA LEU A 273 15.50 14.47 -13.94
C LEU A 273 15.16 15.78 -13.22
N LYS A 274 14.04 15.84 -12.46
CA LYS A 274 13.72 16.98 -11.59
C LYS A 274 14.80 17.23 -10.53
N GLN A 275 15.42 16.16 -10.02
CA GLN A 275 16.59 16.22 -9.14
C GLN A 275 17.91 16.53 -9.87
N LYS A 276 17.86 16.91 -11.15
CA LYS A 276 19.01 17.28 -11.99
C LYS A 276 19.99 16.11 -12.25
N VAL A 277 19.54 14.86 -12.12
CA VAL A 277 20.35 13.69 -12.52
C VAL A 277 20.52 13.67 -14.02
N LYS A 278 21.75 13.49 -14.50
CA LYS A 278 22.04 13.50 -15.94
C LYS A 278 21.36 12.32 -16.66
N PRO A 279 20.69 12.52 -17.82
CA PRO A 279 20.05 11.44 -18.57
C PRO A 279 20.97 10.25 -18.88
N ARG A 280 22.26 10.50 -19.10
CA ARG A 280 23.27 9.44 -19.32
C ARG A 280 23.44 8.52 -18.10
N ALA A 281 23.44 9.08 -16.88
CA ALA A 281 23.56 8.31 -15.64
C ALA A 281 22.34 7.42 -15.45
N ILE A 282 21.12 7.96 -15.64
CA ILE A 282 19.88 7.21 -15.57
C ILE A 282 19.88 6.05 -16.57
N ARG A 283 20.22 6.31 -17.85
CA ARG A 283 20.29 5.26 -18.88
C ARG A 283 21.30 4.18 -18.57
N SER A 284 22.50 4.56 -18.10
CA SER A 284 23.54 3.61 -17.72
C SER A 284 23.06 2.69 -16.57
N TYR A 285 22.40 3.27 -15.56
CA TYR A 285 21.83 2.50 -14.46
C TYR A 285 20.74 1.54 -14.95
N MET A 286 19.78 2.05 -15.74
CA MET A 286 18.70 1.25 -16.30
C MET A 286 19.23 0.10 -17.16
N HIS A 287 20.23 0.36 -17.99
CA HIS A 287 20.85 -0.67 -18.83
C HIS A 287 21.53 -1.75 -18.00
N LYS A 288 22.30 -1.34 -16.98
CA LYS A 288 22.98 -2.27 -16.05
C LYS A 288 21.99 -3.18 -15.32
N LYS A 289 20.80 -2.65 -14.95
CA LYS A 289 19.75 -3.38 -14.25
C LYS A 289 18.73 -4.06 -15.17
N GLY A 290 18.78 -3.80 -16.49
CA GLY A 290 17.85 -4.36 -17.47
C GLY A 290 16.49 -3.67 -17.53
N TYR A 291 16.29 -2.54 -16.83
CA TYR A 291 15.00 -1.83 -16.79
C TYR A 291 14.62 -1.19 -18.14
N ASP A 292 15.57 -0.91 -19.01
CA ASP A 292 15.35 -0.45 -20.38
C ASP A 292 14.51 -1.45 -21.22
N ARG A 293 14.65 -2.75 -20.94
CA ARG A 293 13.86 -3.82 -21.57
C ARG A 293 12.41 -3.89 -21.08
N LEU A 294 12.13 -3.29 -19.94
CA LEU A 294 10.79 -3.25 -19.34
C LEU A 294 9.93 -2.10 -19.90
N LEU A 295 10.50 -1.18 -20.68
CA LEU A 295 9.75 -0.14 -21.38
C LEU A 295 9.01 -0.72 -22.60
N ILE A 296 8.09 -1.64 -22.35
CA ILE A 296 7.36 -2.38 -23.39
C ILE A 296 6.17 -1.53 -23.86
N ILE A 297 6.07 -1.36 -25.20
CA ILE A 297 4.92 -0.71 -25.85
C ILE A 297 4.04 -1.80 -26.47
N GLY A 298 2.74 -1.75 -26.19
CA GLY A 298 1.77 -2.69 -26.71
C GLY A 298 0.34 -2.14 -26.71
N PRO A 299 -0.67 -3.00 -26.93
CA PRO A 299 -2.06 -2.56 -27.02
C PRO A 299 -2.59 -1.89 -25.76
N TYR A 300 -2.02 -2.18 -24.57
CA TYR A 300 -2.44 -1.61 -23.29
C TYR A 300 -1.67 -0.34 -22.91
N THR A 301 -0.71 0.11 -23.74
CA THR A 301 0.08 1.32 -23.46
C THR A 301 -0.71 2.57 -23.86
N PRO A 302 -1.05 3.48 -22.92
CA PRO A 302 -1.70 4.74 -23.23
C PRO A 302 -0.88 5.60 -24.22
N HIS A 303 -1.53 6.38 -25.06
CA HIS A 303 -0.87 7.20 -26.08
C HIS A 303 0.17 8.16 -25.49
N THR A 304 -0.16 8.80 -24.37
CA THR A 304 0.77 9.70 -23.65
C THR A 304 2.03 8.96 -23.17
N LEU A 305 1.86 7.79 -22.59
CA LEU A 305 2.95 6.95 -22.12
C LEU A 305 3.81 6.45 -23.29
N LYS A 306 3.16 6.04 -24.41
CA LYS A 306 3.87 5.64 -25.62
C LYS A 306 4.76 6.79 -26.17
N ALA A 307 4.24 8.01 -26.21
CA ALA A 307 5.00 9.18 -26.62
C ALA A 307 6.19 9.43 -25.67
N LYS A 308 5.98 9.38 -24.35
CA LYS A 308 7.06 9.52 -23.36
C LYS A 308 8.16 8.47 -23.55
N ILE A 309 7.80 7.18 -23.63
CA ILE A 309 8.78 6.10 -23.84
C ILE A 309 9.55 6.28 -25.13
N THR A 310 8.87 6.62 -26.22
CA THR A 310 9.51 6.84 -27.54
C THR A 310 10.50 8.00 -27.48
N THR A 311 10.11 9.13 -26.90
CA THR A 311 10.98 10.29 -26.72
C THR A 311 12.19 9.96 -25.85
N TRP A 312 12.01 9.27 -24.72
CA TRP A 312 13.12 8.84 -23.86
C TRP A 312 14.09 7.90 -24.58
N ARG A 313 13.57 6.96 -25.36
CA ARG A 313 14.38 5.95 -26.06
C ARG A 313 15.26 6.55 -27.16
N TYR A 314 14.69 7.40 -28.00
CA TYR A 314 15.36 7.91 -29.20
C TYR A 314 15.89 9.33 -29.03
N PHE A 315 15.25 10.17 -28.24
CA PHE A 315 15.56 11.59 -28.09
C PHE A 315 15.72 12.04 -26.64
N PRO A 316 16.55 11.38 -25.79
CA PRO A 316 16.63 11.66 -24.37
C PRO A 316 17.09 13.09 -24.02
N LYS A 317 17.78 13.78 -24.93
CA LYS A 317 18.17 15.19 -24.76
C LYS A 317 16.98 16.16 -24.90
N PHE A 318 15.94 15.74 -25.63
CA PHE A 318 14.72 16.51 -25.86
C PHE A 318 13.59 16.10 -24.92
N TYR A 319 13.81 15.06 -24.10
CA TYR A 319 12.82 14.63 -23.13
C TYR A 319 12.62 15.73 -22.09
N ARG A 320 11.45 16.35 -22.12
CA ARG A 320 11.01 17.35 -21.15
C ARG A 320 9.89 16.73 -20.32
N PHE A 321 9.82 17.12 -19.03
CA PHE A 321 8.71 16.76 -18.17
C PHE A 321 7.40 17.28 -18.79
N VAL A 322 6.46 16.41 -19.05
CA VAL A 322 5.11 16.77 -19.48
C VAL A 322 4.15 16.36 -18.36
#